data_f1b7d36a2ccfca60aabde8933884476a
#
_entry.id   f1b7d36a2ccfca60aabde8933884476a
#
_cell.length_a   1.000
_cell.length_b   1.000
_cell.length_c   1.000
_cell.angle_alpha   90.00
_cell.angle_beta   90.00
_cell.angle_gamma   90.00
#
_symmetry.space_group_name_H-M   'P 1'
#
loop_
_entity.id
_entity.type
_entity.pdbx_description
1 polymer ?
#
loop_
_entity_poly.entity_id
_entity_poly.type
_entity_poly.pdbx_seq_one_letter_code
_entity_poly.pdbx_strand_id
1 'polypeptide(L)'
;MQKVKKVKGTKDLFGDEILSHELIIEKFKSLCKSLNFKEISTPILEHKDVFTQSLGLSSDIVSKEMYNFVDQGNDNLVLRPEGTASIARAVISNSLEQNNNQKYFYNGPMFRREKPQSGRLRQFHQVGVEFLGSMNFLNDLEVIVLAEKFLEILGIRKKLLLQINSLGNLESRKIYSSELQKFLKKNKN
;
A
#
# COMPACT_ATOMS: atom_id res chain seq x y z
N MET A 1 -28.17 29.50 0.34
CA MET A 1 -27.72 28.13 0.69
C MET A 1 -26.28 28.17 1.10
N GLN A 2 -25.94 27.64 2.26
CA GLN A 2 -24.54 27.51 2.71
C GLN A 2 -23.86 26.45 1.85
N LYS A 3 -22.75 26.79 1.16
CA LYS A 3 -22.00 25.82 0.34
C LYS A 3 -21.39 24.75 1.24
N VAL A 4 -21.79 23.50 1.06
CA VAL A 4 -21.17 22.35 1.72
C VAL A 4 -19.75 22.19 1.15
N LYS A 5 -18.75 22.17 2.04
CA LYS A 5 -17.34 21.98 1.65
C LYS A 5 -17.00 20.49 1.65
N LYS A 6 -16.06 20.08 0.79
CA LYS A 6 -15.51 18.72 0.80
C LYS A 6 -14.81 18.41 2.12
N VAL A 7 -14.70 17.14 2.46
CA VAL A 7 -13.99 16.67 3.64
C VAL A 7 -12.52 17.09 3.57
N LYS A 8 -11.98 17.57 4.68
CA LYS A 8 -10.55 17.96 4.73
C LYS A 8 -9.66 16.76 4.43
N GLY A 9 -8.73 16.93 3.49
CA GLY A 9 -7.82 15.87 3.04
C GLY A 9 -8.40 14.98 1.92
N THR A 10 -9.53 15.38 1.32
CA THR A 10 -10.04 14.77 0.08
C THR A 10 -9.91 15.76 -1.07
N LYS A 11 -9.96 15.25 -2.30
CA LYS A 11 -9.82 16.04 -3.51
C LYS A 11 -10.86 15.59 -4.54
N ASP A 12 -11.52 16.56 -5.18
CA ASP A 12 -12.29 16.30 -6.37
C ASP A 12 -11.33 16.33 -7.58
N LEU A 13 -11.41 15.35 -8.45
CA LEU A 13 -10.63 15.28 -9.68
C LEU A 13 -11.52 15.64 -10.87
N PHE A 14 -11.08 16.54 -11.72
CA PHE A 14 -11.78 16.92 -12.95
C PHE A 14 -10.80 17.50 -13.99
N GLY A 15 -11.24 17.58 -15.25
CA GLY A 15 -10.41 18.10 -16.35
C GLY A 15 -9.12 17.32 -16.56
N ASP A 16 -8.02 18.01 -16.81
CA ASP A 16 -6.71 17.41 -17.11
C ASP A 16 -6.16 16.54 -15.97
N GLU A 17 -6.63 16.80 -14.76
CA GLU A 17 -6.19 16.07 -13.57
C GLU A 17 -6.73 14.63 -13.55
N ILE A 18 -8.02 14.45 -13.89
CA ILE A 18 -8.58 13.10 -14.00
C ILE A 18 -8.01 12.35 -15.21
N LEU A 19 -7.79 13.04 -16.33
CA LEU A 19 -7.16 12.43 -17.52
C LEU A 19 -5.73 11.94 -17.22
N SER A 20 -4.96 12.75 -16.50
CA SER A 20 -3.62 12.36 -16.06
C SER A 20 -3.65 11.15 -15.15
N HIS A 21 -4.63 11.09 -14.24
CA HIS A 21 -4.81 9.98 -13.32
C HIS A 21 -5.17 8.67 -14.06
N GLU A 22 -6.10 8.75 -15.02
CA GLU A 22 -6.49 7.62 -15.87
C GLU A 22 -5.32 7.11 -16.71
N LEU A 23 -4.54 8.01 -17.32
CA LEU A 23 -3.34 7.66 -18.08
C LEU A 23 -2.31 6.90 -17.24
N ILE A 24 -2.08 7.32 -16.01
CA ILE A 24 -1.16 6.64 -15.08
C ILE A 24 -1.64 5.21 -14.81
N ILE A 25 -2.93 5.05 -14.51
CA ILE A 25 -3.55 3.75 -14.24
C ILE A 25 -3.46 2.84 -15.48
N GLU A 26 -3.77 3.36 -16.66
CA GLU A 26 -3.74 2.59 -17.90
C GLU A 26 -2.31 2.08 -18.21
N LYS A 27 -1.31 2.95 -18.11
CA LYS A 27 0.10 2.55 -18.28
C LYS A 27 0.54 1.50 -17.28
N PHE A 28 0.13 1.62 -16.01
CA PHE A 28 0.41 0.63 -14.98
C PHE A 28 -0.23 -0.71 -15.31
N LYS A 29 -1.52 -0.74 -15.63
CA LYS A 29 -2.25 -1.96 -16.03
C LYS A 29 -1.61 -2.64 -17.23
N SER A 30 -1.24 -1.89 -18.25
CA SER A 30 -0.59 -2.41 -19.47
C SER A 30 0.74 -3.08 -19.13
N LEU A 31 1.58 -2.42 -18.34
CA LEU A 31 2.86 -2.98 -17.89
C LEU A 31 2.67 -4.26 -17.07
N CYS A 32 1.77 -4.26 -16.09
CA CYS A 32 1.51 -5.43 -15.25
C CYS A 32 1.02 -6.63 -16.07
N LYS A 33 0.11 -6.40 -17.02
CA LYS A 33 -0.39 -7.46 -17.93
C LYS A 33 0.74 -8.02 -18.81
N SER A 34 1.66 -7.19 -19.31
CA SER A 34 2.81 -7.64 -20.11
C SER A 34 3.78 -8.54 -19.32
N LEU A 35 3.77 -8.43 -17.97
CA LEU A 35 4.57 -9.24 -17.06
C LEU A 35 3.77 -10.38 -16.41
N ASN A 36 2.59 -10.71 -16.98
CA ASN A 36 1.70 -11.78 -16.52
C ASN A 36 1.13 -11.59 -15.09
N PHE A 37 1.03 -10.35 -14.62
CA PHE A 37 0.25 -10.06 -13.41
C PHE A 37 -1.25 -10.03 -13.75
N LYS A 38 -2.07 -10.63 -12.91
CA LYS A 38 -3.53 -10.65 -13.02
C LYS A 38 -4.14 -9.49 -12.24
N GLU A 39 -5.14 -8.86 -12.80
CA GLU A 39 -5.86 -7.81 -12.07
C GLU A 39 -6.72 -8.41 -10.96
N ILE A 40 -6.64 -7.83 -9.76
CA ILE A 40 -7.51 -8.16 -8.64
C ILE A 40 -8.12 -6.88 -8.09
N SER A 41 -9.41 -6.92 -7.78
CA SER A 41 -10.13 -5.82 -7.14
C SER A 41 -10.80 -6.34 -5.88
N THR A 42 -10.51 -5.72 -4.74
CA THR A 42 -11.11 -6.04 -3.46
C THR A 42 -12.10 -4.95 -3.05
N PRO A 43 -13.08 -5.23 -2.18
CA PRO A 43 -13.98 -4.21 -1.64
C PRO A 43 -13.24 -3.07 -0.96
N ILE A 44 -13.85 -1.90 -0.94
CA ILE A 44 -13.35 -0.75 -0.15
C ILE A 44 -13.63 -0.96 1.33
N LEU A 45 -14.77 -1.59 1.64
CA LEU A 45 -15.17 -1.98 2.98
C LEU A 45 -14.60 -3.35 3.32
N GLU A 46 -13.95 -3.46 4.47
CA GLU A 46 -13.39 -4.71 4.98
C GLU A 46 -13.68 -4.82 6.48
N HIS A 47 -13.66 -6.05 7.00
CA HIS A 47 -13.64 -6.25 8.44
C HIS A 47 -12.34 -5.72 9.05
N LYS A 48 -12.43 -5.08 10.20
CA LYS A 48 -11.27 -4.52 10.91
C LYS A 48 -10.16 -5.55 11.13
N ASP A 49 -10.54 -6.81 11.36
CA ASP A 49 -9.61 -7.90 11.66
C ASP A 49 -8.65 -8.23 10.52
N VAL A 50 -9.02 -7.95 9.27
CA VAL A 50 -8.14 -8.10 8.11
C VAL A 50 -6.84 -7.32 8.31
N PHE A 51 -6.94 -6.09 8.81
CA PHE A 51 -5.78 -5.22 9.00
C PHE A 51 -5.10 -5.41 10.35
N THR A 52 -5.87 -5.69 11.42
CA THR A 52 -5.27 -5.91 12.74
C THR A 52 -4.41 -7.17 12.79
N GLN A 53 -4.81 -8.24 12.08
CA GLN A 53 -4.05 -9.47 11.97
C GLN A 53 -2.83 -9.33 11.05
N SER A 54 -2.96 -8.62 9.95
CA SER A 54 -1.88 -8.45 8.96
C SER A 54 -0.83 -7.45 9.38
N LEU A 55 -1.24 -6.26 9.84
CA LEU A 55 -0.34 -5.15 10.16
C LEU A 55 0.10 -5.11 11.63
N GLY A 56 -0.63 -5.81 12.51
CA GLY A 56 -0.43 -5.79 13.95
C GLY A 56 -1.04 -4.56 14.64
N LEU A 57 -1.50 -4.76 15.87
CA LEU A 57 -2.19 -3.72 16.67
C LEU A 57 -1.32 -2.49 16.97
N SER A 58 -0.01 -2.66 16.99
CA SER A 58 0.96 -1.58 17.28
C SER A 58 1.34 -0.74 16.08
N SER A 59 0.90 -1.09 14.87
CA SER A 59 1.19 -0.27 13.70
C SER A 59 0.45 1.07 13.76
N ASP A 60 1.06 2.14 13.29
CA ASP A 60 0.43 3.47 13.27
C ASP A 60 -0.85 3.47 12.40
N ILE A 61 -0.87 2.70 11.33
CA ILE A 61 -2.04 2.55 10.47
C ILE A 61 -3.22 2.02 11.29
N VAL A 62 -3.05 0.90 11.99
CA VAL A 62 -4.12 0.27 12.77
C VAL A 62 -4.52 1.10 13.98
N SER A 63 -3.53 1.66 14.69
CA SER A 63 -3.78 2.34 15.97
C SER A 63 -4.34 3.76 15.82
N LYS A 64 -4.04 4.47 14.71
CA LYS A 64 -4.32 5.91 14.58
C LYS A 64 -4.96 6.35 13.27
N GLU A 65 -4.75 5.60 12.18
CA GLU A 65 -5.03 6.11 10.83
C GLU A 65 -6.21 5.46 10.13
N MET A 66 -6.69 4.31 10.59
CA MET A 66 -7.85 3.66 9.98
C MET A 66 -9.15 4.44 10.22
N TYR A 67 -9.98 4.54 9.19
CA TYR A 67 -11.39 4.89 9.33
C TYR A 67 -12.17 3.64 9.69
N ASN A 68 -12.57 3.52 10.95
CA ASN A 68 -13.36 2.41 11.46
C ASN A 68 -14.72 2.88 11.98
N PHE A 69 -15.71 2.04 11.84
CA PHE A 69 -17.08 2.28 12.28
C PHE A 69 -17.79 0.93 12.51
N VAL A 70 -18.88 0.97 13.24
CA VAL A 70 -19.76 -0.18 13.44
C VAL A 70 -20.99 0.05 12.56
N ASP A 71 -21.39 -0.93 11.78
CA ASP A 71 -22.59 -0.85 10.96
C ASP A 71 -23.86 -1.21 11.76
N GLN A 72 -25.02 -1.18 11.08
CA GLN A 72 -26.30 -1.53 11.70
C GLN A 72 -26.39 -3.02 12.10
N GLY A 73 -25.60 -3.89 11.48
CA GLY A 73 -25.46 -5.31 11.79
C GLY A 73 -24.53 -5.57 12.98
N ASN A 74 -23.95 -4.53 13.55
CA ASN A 74 -22.94 -4.58 14.62
C ASN A 74 -21.58 -5.13 14.17
N ASP A 75 -21.29 -5.11 12.87
CA ASP A 75 -20.00 -5.47 12.32
C ASP A 75 -18.97 -4.34 12.44
N ASN A 76 -17.76 -4.67 12.87
CA ASN A 76 -16.64 -3.74 12.92
C ASN A 76 -16.00 -3.62 11.54
N LEU A 77 -16.33 -2.56 10.82
CA LEU A 77 -15.89 -2.29 9.46
C LEU A 77 -14.86 -1.17 9.39
N VAL A 78 -14.07 -1.18 8.33
CA VAL A 78 -13.09 -0.15 8.02
C VAL A 78 -13.11 0.21 6.55
N LEU A 79 -12.75 1.44 6.22
CA LEU A 79 -12.31 1.78 4.87
C LEU A 79 -10.85 1.33 4.73
N ARG A 80 -10.56 0.52 3.71
CA ARG A 80 -9.22 -0.07 3.50
C ARG A 80 -8.12 1.01 3.49
N PRO A 81 -7.09 0.90 4.36
CA PRO A 81 -5.98 1.85 4.41
C PRO A 81 -4.85 1.53 3.41
N GLU A 82 -4.86 0.29 2.86
CA GLU A 82 -3.85 -0.24 1.93
C GLU A 82 -4.40 -1.47 1.21
N GLY A 83 -3.67 -2.01 0.22
CA GLY A 83 -4.16 -3.10 -0.63
C GLY A 83 -3.71 -4.50 -0.21
N THR A 84 -2.51 -4.66 0.34
CA THR A 84 -1.86 -5.95 0.57
C THR A 84 -2.70 -6.89 1.45
N ALA A 85 -3.18 -6.40 2.61
CA ALA A 85 -4.00 -7.21 3.53
C ALA A 85 -5.34 -7.63 2.90
N SER A 86 -5.99 -6.73 2.15
CA SER A 86 -7.22 -7.05 1.43
C SER A 86 -7.01 -8.13 0.36
N ILE A 87 -5.88 -8.10 -0.35
CA ILE A 87 -5.54 -9.10 -1.37
C ILE A 87 -5.23 -10.44 -0.70
N ALA A 88 -4.43 -10.45 0.36
CA ALA A 88 -4.15 -11.66 1.13
C ALA A 88 -5.45 -12.32 1.63
N ARG A 89 -6.37 -11.53 2.22
CA ARG A 89 -7.70 -12.01 2.61
C ARG A 89 -8.47 -12.58 1.41
N ALA A 90 -8.48 -11.88 0.26
CA ALA A 90 -9.20 -12.31 -0.93
C ALA A 90 -8.65 -13.64 -1.48
N VAL A 91 -7.34 -13.81 -1.49
CA VAL A 91 -6.68 -15.06 -1.91
C VAL A 91 -7.08 -16.22 -1.00
N ILE A 92 -7.01 -16.02 0.31
CA ILE A 92 -7.39 -17.05 1.31
C ILE A 92 -8.88 -17.37 1.22
N SER A 93 -9.76 -16.36 1.25
CA SER A 93 -11.21 -16.60 1.28
C SER A 93 -11.77 -17.20 -0.02
N ASN A 94 -11.03 -17.15 -1.11
CA ASN A 94 -11.42 -17.79 -2.39
C ASN A 94 -10.59 -19.04 -2.71
N SER A 95 -9.78 -19.52 -1.74
CA SER A 95 -8.93 -20.71 -1.90
C SER A 95 -8.02 -20.65 -3.14
N LEU A 96 -7.47 -19.44 -3.39
CA LEU A 96 -6.59 -19.23 -4.55
C LEU A 96 -5.13 -19.61 -4.24
N GLU A 97 -4.79 -19.89 -2.98
CA GLU A 97 -3.44 -20.24 -2.51
C GLU A 97 -2.91 -21.57 -3.06
N GLN A 98 -3.77 -22.41 -3.63
CA GLN A 98 -3.40 -23.72 -4.20
C GLN A 98 -2.47 -23.61 -5.43
N ASN A 99 -2.39 -22.45 -6.04
CA ASN A 99 -1.50 -22.19 -7.16
C ASN A 99 -0.21 -21.53 -6.67
N ASN A 100 0.92 -22.21 -6.82
CA ASN A 100 2.24 -21.62 -6.51
C ASN A 100 2.51 -20.39 -7.39
N ASN A 101 3.14 -19.36 -6.81
CA ASN A 101 3.61 -18.14 -7.50
C ASN A 101 2.51 -17.36 -8.23
N GLN A 102 1.62 -16.75 -7.46
CA GLN A 102 0.58 -15.88 -8.00
C GLN A 102 1.05 -14.42 -8.04
N LYS A 103 0.76 -13.77 -9.15
CA LYS A 103 1.09 -12.38 -9.42
C LYS A 103 -0.19 -11.59 -9.60
N TYR A 104 -0.44 -10.65 -8.70
CA TYR A 104 -1.59 -9.77 -8.79
C TYR A 104 -1.16 -8.31 -8.86
N PHE A 105 -1.96 -7.52 -9.56
CA PHE A 105 -1.89 -6.07 -9.49
C PHE A 105 -3.26 -5.50 -9.19
N TYR A 106 -3.26 -4.34 -8.55
CA TYR A 106 -4.48 -3.63 -8.20
C TYR A 106 -4.33 -2.12 -8.38
N ASN A 107 -5.46 -1.46 -8.46
CA ASN A 107 -5.55 -0.01 -8.38
C ASN A 107 -6.83 0.35 -7.64
N GLY A 108 -6.83 1.48 -6.95
CA GLY A 108 -8.05 1.98 -6.32
C GLY A 108 -7.81 2.94 -5.17
N PRO A 109 -8.90 3.49 -4.62
CA PRO A 109 -8.83 4.41 -3.51
C PRO A 109 -8.47 3.70 -2.20
N MET A 110 -7.64 4.38 -1.40
CA MET A 110 -7.27 4.02 -0.03
C MET A 110 -7.59 5.17 0.90
N PHE A 111 -7.74 4.87 2.19
CA PHE A 111 -8.24 5.83 3.17
C PHE A 111 -7.40 5.81 4.45
N ARG A 112 -6.74 6.93 4.76
CA ARG A 112 -5.96 7.08 6.01
C ARG A 112 -6.27 8.41 6.67
N ARG A 113 -6.58 8.37 7.96
CA ARG A 113 -6.86 9.56 8.77
C ARG A 113 -5.56 10.28 9.17
N GLU A 114 -4.68 10.50 8.24
CA GLU A 114 -3.45 11.27 8.47
C GLU A 114 -3.74 12.76 8.67
N LYS A 115 -2.78 13.46 9.30
CA LYS A 115 -2.78 14.93 9.28
C LYS A 115 -2.53 15.38 7.85
N PRO A 116 -3.47 16.10 7.22
CA PRO A 116 -3.30 16.55 5.84
C PRO A 116 -2.10 17.49 5.72
N GLN A 117 -1.19 17.14 4.83
CA GLN A 117 -0.05 17.97 4.44
C GLN A 117 0.20 17.81 2.95
N SER A 118 1.13 18.56 2.38
CA SER A 118 1.46 18.43 0.95
C SER A 118 1.83 16.99 0.58
N GLY A 119 1.13 16.44 -0.42
CA GLY A 119 1.30 15.06 -0.86
C GLY A 119 0.64 13.98 0.00
N ARG A 120 -0.01 14.32 1.15
CA ARG A 120 -0.73 13.35 1.97
C ARG A 120 -2.21 13.70 2.04
N LEU A 121 -3.02 12.86 1.42
CA LEU A 121 -4.47 12.95 1.41
C LEU A 121 -5.08 11.89 2.33
N ARG A 122 -6.30 12.13 2.79
CA ARG A 122 -7.10 11.15 3.55
C ARG A 122 -7.77 10.12 2.66
N GLN A 123 -8.07 10.49 1.43
CA GLN A 123 -8.41 9.60 0.34
C GLN A 123 -7.39 9.80 -0.77
N PHE A 124 -6.70 8.74 -1.14
CA PHE A 124 -5.70 8.73 -2.20
C PHE A 124 -5.85 7.48 -3.05
N HIS A 125 -5.29 7.47 -4.25
CA HIS A 125 -5.25 6.29 -5.09
C HIS A 125 -3.90 5.61 -4.97
N GLN A 126 -3.95 4.30 -4.92
CA GLN A 126 -2.78 3.44 -4.89
C GLN A 126 -2.83 2.47 -6.07
N VAL A 127 -1.72 2.31 -6.74
CA VAL A 127 -1.44 1.18 -7.63
C VAL A 127 -0.42 0.29 -6.93
N GLY A 128 -0.56 -1.02 -7.05
CA GLY A 128 0.37 -1.95 -6.41
C GLY A 128 0.39 -3.30 -7.08
N VAL A 129 1.45 -4.04 -6.79
CA VAL A 129 1.63 -5.43 -7.20
C VAL A 129 1.90 -6.29 -5.98
N GLU A 130 1.36 -7.51 -6.00
CA GLU A 130 1.58 -8.50 -4.96
C GLU A 130 2.09 -9.78 -5.61
N PHE A 131 3.19 -10.29 -5.09
CA PHE A 131 3.71 -11.59 -5.47
C PHE A 131 3.48 -12.55 -4.29
N LEU A 132 2.64 -13.56 -4.49
CA LEU A 132 2.26 -14.53 -3.46
C LEU A 132 2.81 -15.91 -3.83
N GLY A 133 3.47 -16.56 -2.89
CA GLY A 133 4.01 -17.91 -3.10
C GLY A 133 5.37 -18.13 -2.44
N SER A 134 6.27 -18.86 -3.11
CA SER A 134 7.57 -19.21 -2.56
C SER A 134 8.48 -17.98 -2.39
N MET A 135 9.22 -17.93 -1.29
CA MET A 135 10.27 -16.93 -1.06
C MET A 135 11.43 -17.18 -2.03
N ASN A 136 11.54 -16.30 -3.04
CA ASN A 136 12.62 -16.34 -4.02
C ASN A 136 13.05 -14.91 -4.32
N PHE A 137 14.35 -14.62 -4.23
CA PHE A 137 14.90 -13.29 -4.52
C PHE A 137 14.61 -12.80 -5.94
N LEU A 138 14.36 -13.70 -6.90
CA LEU A 138 13.95 -13.34 -8.26
C LEU A 138 12.58 -12.67 -8.29
N ASN A 139 11.70 -13.03 -7.36
CA ASN A 139 10.38 -12.42 -7.24
C ASN A 139 10.52 -10.96 -6.74
N ASP A 140 11.39 -10.73 -5.76
CA ASP A 140 11.69 -9.39 -5.27
C ASP A 140 12.32 -8.52 -6.37
N LEU A 141 13.25 -9.10 -7.12
CA LEU A 141 13.88 -8.42 -8.25
C LEU A 141 12.85 -8.05 -9.32
N GLU A 142 11.92 -8.95 -9.66
CA GLU A 142 10.86 -8.68 -10.64
C GLU A 142 10.00 -7.49 -10.22
N VAL A 143 9.60 -7.41 -8.95
CA VAL A 143 8.81 -6.29 -8.42
C VAL A 143 9.59 -4.97 -8.49
N ILE A 144 10.89 -5.00 -8.15
CA ILE A 144 11.76 -3.81 -8.24
C ILE A 144 11.89 -3.35 -9.70
N VAL A 145 12.15 -4.27 -10.63
CA VAL A 145 12.28 -3.96 -12.07
C VAL A 145 10.96 -3.43 -12.63
N LEU A 146 9.82 -4.00 -12.23
CA LEU A 146 8.51 -3.50 -12.62
C LEU A 146 8.32 -2.06 -12.16
N ALA A 147 8.64 -1.75 -10.90
CA ALA A 147 8.53 -0.40 -10.38
C ALA A 147 9.43 0.58 -11.14
N GLU A 148 10.68 0.21 -11.42
CA GLU A 148 11.60 1.02 -12.21
C GLU A 148 11.09 1.28 -13.63
N LYS A 149 10.61 0.23 -14.30
CA LYS A 149 10.02 0.34 -15.65
C LYS A 149 8.77 1.23 -15.66
N PHE A 150 7.92 1.13 -14.64
CA PHE A 150 6.77 2.00 -14.54
C PHE A 150 7.16 3.48 -14.43
N LEU A 151 8.14 3.78 -13.58
CA LEU A 151 8.67 5.15 -13.42
C LEU A 151 9.36 5.68 -14.69
N GLU A 152 10.00 4.79 -15.47
CA GLU A 152 10.55 5.09 -16.78
C GLU A 152 9.45 5.46 -17.78
N ILE A 153 8.37 4.66 -17.84
CA ILE A 153 7.19 4.91 -18.71
C ILE A 153 6.53 6.25 -18.38
N LEU A 154 6.55 6.66 -17.11
CA LEU A 154 6.03 7.96 -16.65
C LEU A 154 7.01 9.12 -16.92
N GLY A 155 8.24 8.85 -17.39
CA GLY A 155 9.26 9.88 -17.67
C GLY A 155 9.91 10.50 -16.44
N ILE A 156 9.73 9.91 -15.24
CA ILE A 156 10.27 10.45 -13.98
C ILE A 156 11.47 9.67 -13.44
N ARG A 157 11.90 8.58 -14.10
CA ARG A 157 12.98 7.70 -13.63
C ARG A 157 14.28 8.46 -13.28
N LYS A 158 14.67 9.43 -14.10
CA LYS A 158 15.92 10.22 -13.90
C LYS A 158 15.91 11.09 -12.64
N LYS A 159 14.74 11.33 -12.04
CA LYS A 159 14.57 12.14 -10.82
C LYS A 159 14.58 11.31 -9.55
N LEU A 160 14.76 9.99 -9.66
CA LEU A 160 14.58 9.06 -8.55
C LEU A 160 15.86 8.27 -8.28
N LEU A 161 16.09 7.98 -7.01
CA LEU A 161 17.17 7.13 -6.53
C LEU A 161 16.55 5.87 -5.92
N LEU A 162 16.95 4.69 -6.41
CA LEU A 162 16.61 3.41 -5.79
C LEU A 162 17.43 3.24 -4.52
N GLN A 163 16.76 3.06 -3.38
CA GLN A 163 17.38 2.71 -2.11
C GLN A 163 16.86 1.36 -1.66
N ILE A 164 17.76 0.44 -1.35
CA ILE A 164 17.45 -0.90 -0.88
C ILE A 164 17.97 -1.05 0.54
N ASN A 165 17.15 -1.61 1.42
CA ASN A 165 17.51 -1.90 2.80
C ASN A 165 16.91 -3.24 3.23
N SER A 166 17.49 -3.85 4.26
CA SER A 166 16.98 -5.05 4.92
C SER A 166 16.85 -4.80 6.42
N LEU A 167 15.70 -5.18 6.96
CA LEU A 167 15.46 -5.08 8.41
C LEU A 167 16.15 -6.18 9.21
N GLY A 168 16.68 -7.22 8.55
CA GLY A 168 17.23 -8.39 9.18
C GLY A 168 16.19 -9.19 10.00
N ASN A 169 16.68 -10.18 10.74
CA ASN A 169 15.88 -10.98 11.67
C ASN A 169 15.74 -10.27 13.04
N LEU A 170 14.99 -10.88 13.95
CA LEU A 170 14.76 -10.33 15.30
C LEU A 170 16.07 -10.13 16.10
N GLU A 171 17.03 -11.03 15.95
CA GLU A 171 18.32 -10.97 16.62
C GLU A 171 19.16 -9.80 16.10
N SER A 172 19.31 -9.69 14.78
CA SER A 172 20.00 -8.58 14.13
C SER A 172 19.43 -7.22 14.55
N ARG A 173 18.08 -7.12 14.62
CA ARG A 173 17.41 -5.88 15.06
C ARG A 173 17.69 -5.54 16.51
N LYS A 174 17.74 -6.52 17.41
CA LYS A 174 18.10 -6.29 18.83
C LYS A 174 19.54 -5.79 18.96
N ILE A 175 20.49 -6.42 18.25
CA ILE A 175 21.89 -6.02 18.23
C ILE A 175 22.00 -4.59 17.70
N TYR A 176 21.42 -4.31 16.53
CA TYR A 176 21.44 -2.98 15.92
C TYR A 176 20.85 -1.91 16.86
N SER A 177 19.70 -2.18 17.47
CA SER A 177 19.05 -1.24 18.39
C SER A 177 19.95 -0.93 19.61
N SER A 178 20.61 -1.95 20.15
CA SER A 178 21.55 -1.80 21.26
C SER A 178 22.74 -0.92 20.88
N GLU A 179 23.36 -1.20 19.73
CA GLU A 179 24.51 -0.43 19.23
C GLU A 179 24.14 1.02 18.90
N LEU A 180 22.99 1.22 18.27
CA LEU A 180 22.48 2.55 17.99
C LEU A 180 22.23 3.36 19.26
N GLN A 181 21.65 2.74 20.30
CA GLN A 181 21.45 3.39 21.60
C GLN A 181 22.77 3.78 22.27
N LYS A 182 23.78 2.90 22.20
CA LYS A 182 25.13 3.21 22.72
C LYS A 182 25.75 4.39 21.97
N PHE A 183 25.66 4.37 20.65
CA PHE A 183 26.17 5.47 19.80
C PHE A 183 25.50 6.79 20.12
N LEU A 184 24.16 6.83 20.20
CA LEU A 184 23.42 8.04 20.53
C LEU A 184 23.71 8.56 21.94
N LYS A 185 23.88 7.66 22.92
CA LYS A 185 24.27 8.08 24.28
C LYS A 185 25.67 8.71 24.33
N LYS A 186 26.61 8.15 23.53
CA LYS A 186 28.00 8.66 23.48
C LYS A 186 28.09 10.00 22.74
N ASN A 187 27.20 10.28 21.79
CA ASN A 187 27.19 11.48 20.95
C ASN A 187 26.01 12.43 21.29
N LYS A 188 25.52 12.39 22.54
CA LYS A 188 24.62 13.44 23.05
C LYS A 188 25.47 14.66 23.43
N ASN A 189 25.59 15.59 22.49
CA ASN A 189 25.91 16.98 22.76
C ASN A 189 24.62 17.79 22.79
#